data_26e7e944586e5b22bb27d250f992963e
#
_entry.id   26e7e944586e5b22bb27d250f992963e
#
_cell.length_a   1.000
_cell.length_b   1.000
_cell.length_c   1.000
_cell.angle_alpha   90.00
_cell.angle_beta   90.00
_cell.angle_gamma   90.00
#
_symmetry.space_group_name_H-M   'P 1'
#
loop_
_entity.id
_entity.type
_entity.pdbx_description
1 polymer ?
#
loop_
_entity_poly.entity_id
_entity_poly.type
_entity_poly.pdbx_seq_one_letter_code
_entity_poly.pdbx_strand_id
1 'polypeptide(L)'
;MDYKTSGVDIEAGYRSVELMKKYVKETMRPEVLGGLGGFSGAFSLAKIKEMEEPVLLSGTDGCGTKVKLAMVMDKHDTIGIDAVAMCVNDIACAGGEPLFFLDYIACGKNYPEKIASIVKGVAEGCKQSDAALIGGETAEDPGLMPEDEYDLAGFAVGVCDKKEMITGENLKAGDVLIGMASSGVHSNGFSLVRKVFDITKESLDTYYEELGTTLGEALLAPTRIYVKALKSIKNAGVTVKACSHITGGGFYENIPRMLKDGTHAVVEKDSYPVPPIFAKLAKDGEIEEQMMYNTFNMGLGMILAVDPEDVEKTMDAIRAAGDAPYVVGKIEEGEKGVTLC
;
A
#
# COMPACT_ATOMS: atom_id res chain seq x y z
N MET A 1 -6.36 -7.04 -43.03
CA MET A 1 -5.74 -6.99 -41.70
C MET A 1 -6.50 -5.96 -40.87
N ASP A 2 -6.92 -6.35 -39.68
CA ASP A 2 -7.57 -5.48 -38.73
C ASP A 2 -6.94 -5.70 -37.33
N TYR A 3 -7.32 -4.91 -36.34
CA TYR A 3 -6.78 -5.03 -34.99
C TYR A 3 -7.04 -6.41 -34.37
N LYS A 4 -8.16 -7.04 -34.67
CA LYS A 4 -8.49 -8.36 -34.15
C LYS A 4 -7.53 -9.44 -34.70
N THR A 5 -7.12 -9.34 -35.96
CA THR A 5 -6.11 -10.24 -36.55
C THR A 5 -4.69 -9.98 -36.03
N SER A 6 -4.43 -8.82 -35.41
CA SER A 6 -3.17 -8.50 -34.71
C SER A 6 -3.17 -8.87 -33.22
N GLY A 7 -4.28 -9.40 -32.70
CA GLY A 7 -4.38 -9.88 -31.34
C GLY A 7 -5.04 -8.90 -30.34
N VAL A 8 -5.52 -7.72 -30.80
CA VAL A 8 -6.19 -6.73 -29.95
C VAL A 8 -7.70 -6.81 -30.13
N ASP A 9 -8.46 -7.05 -29.04
CA ASP A 9 -9.93 -7.13 -29.05
C ASP A 9 -10.58 -5.85 -28.51
N ILE A 10 -10.94 -4.94 -29.44
CA ILE A 10 -11.59 -3.66 -29.11
C ILE A 10 -12.92 -3.85 -28.40
N GLU A 11 -13.71 -4.86 -28.75
CA GLU A 11 -15.01 -5.15 -28.13
C GLU A 11 -14.83 -5.60 -26.67
N ALA A 12 -13.78 -6.41 -26.39
CA ALA A 12 -13.41 -6.76 -25.03
C ALA A 12 -13.03 -5.52 -24.21
N GLY A 13 -12.30 -4.57 -24.80
CA GLY A 13 -11.98 -3.29 -24.19
C GLY A 13 -13.23 -2.50 -23.79
N TYR A 14 -14.20 -2.32 -24.72
CA TYR A 14 -15.46 -1.64 -24.42
C TYR A 14 -16.26 -2.35 -23.32
N ARG A 15 -16.31 -3.67 -23.33
CA ARG A 15 -16.98 -4.46 -22.32
C ARG A 15 -16.31 -4.30 -20.95
N SER A 16 -14.99 -4.31 -20.88
CA SER A 16 -14.24 -4.05 -19.63
C SER A 16 -14.65 -2.71 -19.01
N VAL A 17 -14.64 -1.64 -19.82
CA VAL A 17 -15.04 -0.30 -19.39
C VAL A 17 -16.49 -0.30 -18.87
N GLU A 18 -17.40 -0.97 -19.56
CA GLU A 18 -18.82 -1.02 -19.10
C GLU A 18 -18.96 -1.73 -17.76
N LEU A 19 -18.25 -2.86 -17.56
CA LEU A 19 -18.30 -3.64 -16.33
C LEU A 19 -17.69 -2.87 -15.13
N MET A 20 -16.63 -2.06 -15.34
CA MET A 20 -15.95 -1.34 -14.26
C MET A 20 -16.65 -0.03 -13.85
N LYS A 21 -17.49 0.59 -14.70
CA LYS A 21 -18.16 1.88 -14.44
C LYS A 21 -18.80 1.97 -13.07
N LYS A 22 -19.48 0.92 -12.63
CA LYS A 22 -20.16 0.91 -11.32
C LYS A 22 -19.19 1.04 -10.16
N TYR A 23 -18.02 0.40 -10.22
CA TYR A 23 -17.00 0.46 -9.18
C TYR A 23 -16.33 1.83 -9.14
N VAL A 24 -15.97 2.35 -10.31
CA VAL A 24 -15.37 3.69 -10.42
C VAL A 24 -16.34 4.75 -9.87
N LYS A 25 -17.64 4.65 -10.18
CA LYS A 25 -18.66 5.56 -9.67
C LYS A 25 -18.72 5.63 -8.14
N GLU A 26 -18.43 4.52 -7.45
CA GLU A 26 -18.41 4.47 -5.98
C GLU A 26 -17.28 5.27 -5.34
N THR A 27 -16.25 5.62 -6.11
CA THR A 27 -15.09 6.42 -5.64
C THR A 27 -15.24 7.91 -5.91
N MET A 28 -16.30 8.33 -6.61
CA MET A 28 -16.45 9.72 -7.05
C MET A 28 -16.64 10.66 -5.87
N ARG A 29 -15.91 11.76 -5.93
CA ARG A 29 -15.94 12.86 -4.96
C ARG A 29 -16.52 14.11 -5.62
N PRO A 30 -17.08 15.08 -4.84
CA PRO A 30 -17.61 16.34 -5.38
C PRO A 30 -16.60 17.15 -6.19
N GLU A 31 -15.30 16.97 -5.92
CA GLU A 31 -14.22 17.67 -6.60
C GLU A 31 -13.91 17.11 -8.00
N VAL A 32 -14.37 15.89 -8.32
CA VAL A 32 -14.15 15.30 -9.64
C VAL A 32 -15.00 16.03 -10.69
N LEU A 33 -14.33 16.51 -11.73
CA LEU A 33 -14.98 17.23 -12.83
C LEU A 33 -15.02 16.33 -14.07
N GLY A 34 -16.22 15.97 -14.51
CA GLY A 34 -16.40 15.06 -15.65
C GLY A 34 -16.66 13.61 -15.23
N GLY A 35 -16.45 12.67 -16.16
CA GLY A 35 -16.66 11.23 -15.95
C GLY A 35 -15.68 10.41 -16.76
N LEU A 36 -15.78 9.06 -16.67
CA LEU A 36 -14.99 8.14 -17.46
C LEU A 36 -15.20 8.35 -18.97
N GLY A 37 -14.11 8.23 -19.75
CA GLY A 37 -14.14 8.30 -21.21
C GLY A 37 -13.66 9.63 -21.80
N GLY A 38 -13.19 10.57 -20.97
CA GLY A 38 -12.44 11.75 -21.42
C GLY A 38 -10.96 11.43 -21.63
N PHE A 39 -10.22 12.35 -22.28
CA PHE A 39 -8.77 12.21 -22.45
C PHE A 39 -7.96 12.39 -21.16
N SER A 40 -8.55 13.01 -20.14
CA SER A 40 -7.91 13.23 -18.84
C SER A 40 -8.93 13.22 -17.72
N GLY A 41 -8.50 12.79 -16.53
CA GLY A 41 -9.23 13.03 -15.30
C GLY A 41 -9.04 14.49 -14.85
N ALA A 42 -10.10 15.13 -14.38
CA ALA A 42 -10.05 16.49 -13.86
C ALA A 42 -10.54 16.55 -12.42
N PHE A 43 -9.78 17.24 -11.55
CA PHE A 43 -10.06 17.36 -10.13
C PHE A 43 -10.00 18.83 -9.70
N SER A 44 -11.04 19.32 -9.04
CA SER A 44 -11.12 20.71 -8.59
C SER A 44 -10.26 20.94 -7.35
N LEU A 45 -9.43 21.98 -7.40
CA LEU A 45 -8.61 22.41 -6.27
C LEU A 45 -9.30 23.49 -5.41
N ALA A 46 -10.63 23.66 -5.54
CA ALA A 46 -11.35 24.73 -4.84
C ALA A 46 -11.19 24.67 -3.31
N LYS A 47 -11.15 23.48 -2.72
CA LYS A 47 -10.95 23.30 -1.27
C LYS A 47 -9.50 23.54 -0.81
N ILE A 48 -8.54 23.47 -1.71
CA ILE A 48 -7.12 23.70 -1.40
C ILE A 48 -6.81 25.18 -1.14
N LYS A 49 -7.72 26.10 -1.55
CA LYS A 49 -7.55 27.53 -1.32
C LYS A 49 -7.47 27.95 0.15
N GLU A 50 -7.88 27.10 1.06
CA GLU A 50 -7.81 27.34 2.50
C GLU A 50 -6.40 27.04 3.08
N MET A 51 -5.54 26.33 2.33
CA MET A 51 -4.15 26.07 2.71
C MET A 51 -3.30 27.32 2.48
N GLU A 52 -2.36 27.56 3.37
CA GLU A 52 -1.44 28.70 3.29
C GLU A 52 -0.41 28.50 2.17
N GLU A 53 0.23 27.33 2.12
CA GLU A 53 1.20 26.95 1.09
C GLU A 53 0.92 25.49 0.64
N PRO A 54 -0.05 25.26 -0.28
CA PRO A 54 -0.40 23.91 -0.70
C PRO A 54 0.73 23.24 -1.48
N VAL A 55 1.06 22.01 -1.10
CA VAL A 55 2.08 21.16 -1.73
C VAL A 55 1.41 19.92 -2.28
N LEU A 56 1.67 19.60 -3.55
CA LEU A 56 1.26 18.33 -4.14
C LEU A 56 2.29 17.25 -3.81
N LEU A 57 1.78 16.11 -3.39
CA LEU A 57 2.54 14.88 -3.18
C LEU A 57 2.07 13.84 -4.19
N SER A 58 2.97 12.99 -4.64
CA SER A 58 2.62 11.92 -5.58
C SER A 58 3.35 10.64 -5.24
N GLY A 59 2.68 9.52 -5.48
CA GLY A 59 3.25 8.17 -5.37
C GLY A 59 2.89 7.37 -6.61
N THR A 60 3.84 6.59 -7.11
CA THR A 60 3.62 5.60 -8.17
C THR A 60 4.29 4.30 -7.76
N ASP A 61 3.56 3.21 -7.85
CA ASP A 61 4.06 1.88 -7.50
C ASP A 61 3.19 0.81 -8.17
N GLY A 62 3.67 -0.44 -8.13
CA GLY A 62 2.94 -1.62 -8.58
C GLY A 62 2.73 -2.62 -7.44
N CYS A 63 2.15 -3.77 -7.78
CA CYS A 63 1.96 -4.87 -6.84
C CYS A 63 3.16 -5.83 -6.80
N GLY A 64 4.18 -5.57 -7.60
CA GLY A 64 5.31 -6.48 -7.77
C GLY A 64 4.87 -7.89 -8.18
N THR A 65 5.68 -8.88 -7.85
CA THR A 65 5.38 -10.26 -8.26
C THR A 65 4.25 -10.94 -7.47
N LYS A 66 3.58 -10.23 -6.54
CA LYS A 66 2.34 -10.69 -5.88
C LYS A 66 1.22 -10.95 -6.89
N VAL A 67 1.18 -10.21 -7.99
CA VAL A 67 0.21 -10.43 -9.08
C VAL A 67 0.20 -11.87 -9.58
N LYS A 68 1.34 -12.58 -9.53
CA LYS A 68 1.41 -13.98 -9.97
C LYS A 68 0.56 -14.92 -9.10
N LEU A 69 0.44 -14.64 -7.80
CA LEU A 69 -0.42 -15.41 -6.90
C LEU A 69 -1.89 -15.20 -7.25
N ALA A 70 -2.28 -13.95 -7.54
CA ALA A 70 -3.63 -13.62 -7.98
C ALA A 70 -4.00 -14.36 -9.28
N MET A 71 -3.06 -14.47 -10.22
CA MET A 71 -3.24 -15.22 -11.47
C MET A 71 -3.41 -16.72 -11.20
N VAL A 72 -2.53 -17.34 -10.39
CA VAL A 72 -2.59 -18.79 -10.09
C VAL A 72 -3.87 -19.15 -9.33
N MET A 73 -4.32 -18.28 -8.43
CA MET A 73 -5.56 -18.50 -7.66
C MET A 73 -6.83 -18.08 -8.42
N ASP A 74 -6.70 -17.45 -9.58
CA ASP A 74 -7.81 -16.81 -10.31
C ASP A 74 -8.64 -15.89 -9.40
N LYS A 75 -7.95 -15.13 -8.53
CA LYS A 75 -8.55 -14.21 -7.55
C LYS A 75 -7.95 -12.82 -7.74
N HIS A 76 -8.69 -11.94 -8.40
CA HIS A 76 -8.20 -10.66 -8.89
C HIS A 76 -8.78 -9.45 -8.15
N ASP A 77 -9.77 -9.63 -7.28
CA ASP A 77 -10.54 -8.54 -6.67
C ASP A 77 -9.84 -7.89 -5.45
N THR A 78 -8.69 -8.40 -5.04
CA THR A 78 -7.90 -7.84 -3.92
C THR A 78 -6.61 -7.17 -4.37
N ILE A 79 -6.02 -7.58 -5.49
CA ILE A 79 -4.72 -7.08 -5.94
C ILE A 79 -4.74 -5.57 -6.27
N GLY A 80 -5.90 -5.03 -6.68
CA GLY A 80 -6.07 -3.60 -6.89
C GLY A 80 -5.95 -2.78 -5.61
N ILE A 81 -6.32 -3.35 -4.45
CA ILE A 81 -6.12 -2.70 -3.15
C ILE A 81 -4.63 -2.53 -2.88
N ASP A 82 -3.82 -3.54 -3.22
CA ASP A 82 -2.36 -3.47 -3.06
C ASP A 82 -1.76 -2.32 -3.88
N ALA A 83 -2.13 -2.18 -5.16
CA ALA A 83 -1.64 -1.10 -6.01
C ALA A 83 -1.97 0.28 -5.45
N VAL A 84 -3.21 0.47 -4.96
CA VAL A 84 -3.62 1.73 -4.34
C VAL A 84 -2.85 1.96 -3.04
N ALA A 85 -2.78 0.95 -2.16
CA ALA A 85 -2.13 1.06 -0.86
C ALA A 85 -0.66 1.48 -0.97
N MET A 86 0.09 0.89 -1.90
CA MET A 86 1.50 1.23 -2.12
C MET A 86 1.69 2.71 -2.46
N CYS A 87 0.80 3.30 -3.27
CA CYS A 87 0.88 4.70 -3.67
C CYS A 87 0.36 5.66 -2.57
N VAL A 88 -0.83 5.37 -1.99
CA VAL A 88 -1.48 6.32 -1.07
C VAL A 88 -0.87 6.31 0.32
N ASN A 89 -0.28 5.20 0.77
CA ASN A 89 0.44 5.13 2.04
C ASN A 89 1.71 5.99 2.02
N ASP A 90 2.42 6.08 0.89
CA ASP A 90 3.58 6.96 0.74
C ASP A 90 3.18 8.44 0.82
N ILE A 91 2.06 8.80 0.19
CA ILE A 91 1.50 10.15 0.30
C ILE A 91 1.13 10.47 1.76
N ALA A 92 0.44 9.56 2.44
CA ALA A 92 0.03 9.73 3.82
C ALA A 92 1.22 9.76 4.77
N CYS A 93 2.25 8.93 4.54
CA CYS A 93 3.52 8.90 5.27
C CYS A 93 4.24 10.26 5.23
N ALA A 94 4.10 11.00 4.14
CA ALA A 94 4.65 12.36 3.97
C ALA A 94 3.72 13.47 4.51
N GLY A 95 2.57 13.13 5.12
CA GLY A 95 1.60 14.09 5.68
C GLY A 95 0.49 14.51 4.71
N GLY A 96 0.41 13.91 3.51
CA GLY A 96 -0.57 14.25 2.50
C GLY A 96 -1.91 13.53 2.62
N GLU A 97 -2.95 14.17 2.14
CA GLU A 97 -4.26 13.56 1.93
C GLU A 97 -4.40 13.17 0.45
N PRO A 98 -4.63 11.88 0.10
CA PRO A 98 -4.87 11.48 -1.28
C PRO A 98 -6.08 12.19 -1.88
N LEU A 99 -5.94 12.65 -3.12
CA LEU A 99 -7.01 13.31 -3.87
C LEU A 99 -7.60 12.39 -4.92
N PHE A 100 -6.75 11.82 -5.76
CA PHE A 100 -7.17 10.94 -6.84
C PHE A 100 -6.09 9.89 -7.18
N PHE A 101 -6.55 8.88 -7.88
CA PHE A 101 -5.77 7.75 -8.34
C PHE A 101 -5.99 7.48 -9.82
N LEU A 102 -4.97 7.01 -10.49
CA LEU A 102 -4.98 6.47 -11.84
C LEU A 102 -4.33 5.09 -11.83
N ASP A 103 -4.93 4.11 -12.51
CA ASP A 103 -4.33 2.79 -12.70
C ASP A 103 -3.79 2.60 -14.12
N TYR A 104 -2.82 1.71 -14.24
CA TYR A 104 -2.34 1.20 -15.51
C TYR A 104 -2.31 -0.33 -15.44
N ILE A 105 -3.10 -0.98 -16.30
CA ILE A 105 -3.16 -2.43 -16.42
C ILE A 105 -2.60 -2.81 -17.79
N ALA A 106 -1.44 -3.46 -17.80
CA ALA A 106 -0.90 -4.10 -19.00
C ALA A 106 -1.30 -5.59 -18.98
N CYS A 107 -1.86 -6.12 -20.05
CA CYS A 107 -2.28 -7.52 -20.12
C CYS A 107 -1.94 -8.15 -21.47
N GLY A 108 -1.61 -9.44 -21.48
CA GLY A 108 -1.37 -10.17 -22.74
C GLY A 108 -2.63 -10.31 -23.56
N LYS A 109 -3.79 -10.42 -22.88
CA LYS A 109 -5.14 -10.45 -23.47
C LYS A 109 -6.15 -9.85 -22.52
N ASN A 110 -7.06 -9.05 -23.07
CA ASN A 110 -8.13 -8.44 -22.30
C ASN A 110 -9.27 -9.45 -22.06
N TYR A 111 -9.37 -9.92 -20.83
CA TYR A 111 -10.52 -10.68 -20.32
C TYR A 111 -11.41 -9.75 -19.50
N PRO A 112 -12.55 -9.28 -20.03
CA PRO A 112 -13.32 -8.18 -19.43
C PRO A 112 -13.70 -8.37 -17.97
N GLU A 113 -14.10 -9.57 -17.58
CA GLU A 113 -14.48 -9.89 -16.21
C GLU A 113 -13.27 -9.87 -15.26
N LYS A 114 -12.09 -10.32 -15.71
CA LYS A 114 -10.83 -10.28 -14.98
C LYS A 114 -10.39 -8.83 -14.77
N ILE A 115 -10.37 -8.01 -15.82
CA ILE A 115 -10.04 -6.58 -15.76
C ILE A 115 -10.99 -5.85 -14.81
N ALA A 116 -12.30 -6.08 -14.95
CA ALA A 116 -13.29 -5.47 -14.07
C ALA A 116 -13.11 -5.90 -12.59
N SER A 117 -12.66 -7.13 -12.33
CA SER A 117 -12.34 -7.62 -10.99
C SER A 117 -11.12 -6.91 -10.40
N ILE A 118 -10.07 -6.70 -11.20
CA ILE A 118 -8.89 -5.92 -10.80
C ILE A 118 -9.31 -4.48 -10.43
N VAL A 119 -10.06 -3.80 -11.30
CA VAL A 119 -10.53 -2.42 -11.07
C VAL A 119 -11.50 -2.33 -9.90
N LYS A 120 -12.28 -3.38 -9.60
CA LYS A 120 -13.06 -3.47 -8.36
C LYS A 120 -12.15 -3.34 -7.13
N GLY A 121 -11.01 -4.03 -7.12
CA GLY A 121 -10.00 -3.92 -6.06
C GLY A 121 -9.40 -2.52 -5.98
N VAL A 122 -9.05 -1.91 -7.13
CA VAL A 122 -8.56 -0.52 -7.19
C VAL A 122 -9.59 0.45 -6.61
N ALA A 123 -10.86 0.32 -7.00
CA ALA A 123 -11.94 1.17 -6.47
C ALA A 123 -12.13 0.99 -4.96
N GLU A 124 -12.01 -0.24 -4.46
CA GLU A 124 -12.06 -0.50 -3.02
C GLU A 124 -10.92 0.18 -2.27
N GLY A 125 -9.68 0.08 -2.76
CA GLY A 125 -8.53 0.79 -2.20
C GLY A 125 -8.72 2.32 -2.22
N CYS A 126 -9.27 2.86 -3.31
CA CYS A 126 -9.60 4.28 -3.43
C CYS A 126 -10.65 4.72 -2.37
N LYS A 127 -11.70 3.92 -2.14
CA LYS A 127 -12.68 4.20 -1.08
C LYS A 127 -12.05 4.17 0.32
N GLN A 128 -11.15 3.23 0.58
CA GLN A 128 -10.45 3.14 1.85
C GLN A 128 -9.54 4.34 2.11
N SER A 129 -8.96 4.92 1.06
CA SER A 129 -8.06 6.10 1.14
C SER A 129 -8.76 7.44 0.90
N ASP A 130 -10.07 7.45 0.69
CA ASP A 130 -10.83 8.66 0.31
C ASP A 130 -10.30 9.33 -0.98
N ALA A 131 -9.68 8.55 -1.87
CA ALA A 131 -9.22 8.99 -3.19
C ALA A 131 -10.29 8.71 -4.26
N ALA A 132 -10.34 9.53 -5.30
CA ALA A 132 -11.21 9.27 -6.45
C ALA A 132 -10.44 8.54 -7.55
N LEU A 133 -10.96 7.44 -8.07
CA LEU A 133 -10.45 6.81 -9.29
C LEU A 133 -10.97 7.61 -10.49
N ILE A 134 -10.15 8.51 -11.04
CA ILE A 134 -10.61 9.49 -12.05
C ILE A 134 -10.22 9.11 -13.49
N GLY A 135 -9.50 8.04 -13.67
CA GLY A 135 -9.04 7.55 -14.97
C GLY A 135 -8.06 6.40 -14.81
N GLY A 136 -7.56 5.94 -15.91
CA GLY A 136 -6.58 4.85 -16.00
C GLY A 136 -6.44 4.38 -17.43
N GLU A 137 -5.65 3.32 -17.63
CA GLU A 137 -5.41 2.71 -18.93
C GLU A 137 -5.44 1.17 -18.79
N THR A 138 -6.01 0.52 -19.77
CA THR A 138 -5.87 -0.93 -19.93
C THR A 138 -5.26 -1.20 -21.31
N ALA A 139 -3.99 -1.58 -21.33
CA ALA A 139 -3.26 -1.91 -22.54
C ALA A 139 -3.29 -3.42 -22.79
N GLU A 140 -3.69 -3.83 -23.98
CA GLU A 140 -3.58 -5.20 -24.46
C GLU A 140 -2.32 -5.33 -25.31
N ASP A 141 -1.35 -6.12 -24.83
CA ASP A 141 0.00 -6.22 -25.36
C ASP A 141 0.29 -7.64 -25.90
N PRO A 142 -0.38 -8.06 -27.00
CA PRO A 142 -0.23 -9.40 -27.56
C PRO A 142 1.21 -9.63 -28.03
N GLY A 143 1.79 -10.75 -27.60
CA GLY A 143 3.17 -11.12 -27.93
C GLY A 143 4.25 -10.46 -27.06
N LEU A 144 3.90 -9.47 -26.23
CA LEU A 144 4.81 -8.89 -25.25
C LEU A 144 4.75 -9.66 -23.94
N MET A 145 3.56 -10.09 -23.53
CA MET A 145 3.36 -10.95 -22.37
C MET A 145 2.40 -12.11 -22.70
N PRO A 146 2.42 -13.21 -21.92
CA PRO A 146 1.48 -14.32 -22.06
C PRO A 146 0.01 -13.86 -21.96
N GLU A 147 -0.89 -14.53 -22.70
CA GLU A 147 -2.31 -14.14 -22.75
C GLU A 147 -3.00 -14.11 -21.38
N ASP A 148 -2.61 -14.97 -20.45
CA ASP A 148 -3.20 -15.10 -19.10
C ASP A 148 -2.55 -14.20 -18.04
N GLU A 149 -1.48 -13.49 -18.42
CA GLU A 149 -0.72 -12.62 -17.51
C GLU A 149 -1.11 -11.14 -17.66
N TYR A 150 -0.88 -10.40 -16.57
CA TYR A 150 -1.02 -8.95 -16.53
C TYR A 150 -0.05 -8.35 -15.52
N ASP A 151 0.18 -7.06 -15.64
CA ASP A 151 0.80 -6.24 -14.60
C ASP A 151 -0.11 -5.07 -14.23
N LEU A 152 0.02 -4.60 -13.00
CA LEU A 152 -0.81 -3.54 -12.43
C LEU A 152 0.07 -2.54 -11.69
N ALA A 153 -0.02 -1.30 -12.12
CA ALA A 153 0.60 -0.16 -11.46
C ALA A 153 -0.42 0.94 -11.20
N GLY A 154 -0.08 1.84 -10.29
CA GLY A 154 -0.88 2.98 -9.94
C GLY A 154 -0.09 4.26 -9.84
N PHE A 155 -0.81 5.37 -9.91
CA PHE A 155 -0.33 6.71 -9.67
C PHE A 155 -1.35 7.47 -8.83
N ALA A 156 -0.92 7.96 -7.68
CA ALA A 156 -1.75 8.76 -6.79
C ALA A 156 -1.22 10.19 -6.68
N VAL A 157 -2.12 11.13 -6.53
CA VAL A 157 -1.81 12.51 -6.17
C VAL A 157 -2.54 12.86 -4.89
N GLY A 158 -1.81 13.47 -3.97
CA GLY A 158 -2.33 14.01 -2.72
C GLY A 158 -1.88 15.44 -2.50
N VAL A 159 -2.34 16.05 -1.42
CA VAL A 159 -2.03 17.42 -1.05
C VAL A 159 -1.86 17.55 0.46
N CYS A 160 -0.99 18.45 0.89
CA CYS A 160 -0.94 18.95 2.26
C CYS A 160 -0.57 20.43 2.26
N ASP A 161 -0.80 21.11 3.38
CA ASP A 161 -0.15 22.39 3.64
C ASP A 161 1.33 22.11 3.97
N LYS A 162 2.26 22.92 3.45
CA LYS A 162 3.70 22.74 3.64
C LYS A 162 4.10 22.59 5.11
N LYS A 163 3.47 23.34 6.00
CA LYS A 163 3.70 23.27 7.45
C LYS A 163 3.26 21.96 8.11
N GLU A 164 2.45 21.16 7.42
CA GLU A 164 1.92 19.87 7.87
C GLU A 164 2.69 18.68 7.27
N MET A 165 3.72 18.93 6.44
CA MET A 165 4.57 17.87 5.90
C MET A 165 5.31 17.15 7.02
N ILE A 166 5.31 15.82 6.95
CA ILE A 166 6.06 14.96 7.87
C ILE A 166 7.47 14.76 7.29
N THR A 167 8.46 15.46 7.85
CA THR A 167 9.82 15.53 7.28
C THR A 167 10.90 14.91 8.17
N GLY A 168 10.60 14.64 9.43
CA GLY A 168 11.59 14.20 10.42
C GLY A 168 12.45 15.33 11.02
N GLU A 169 12.34 16.57 10.56
CA GLU A 169 13.19 17.69 11.02
C GLU A 169 13.05 17.98 12.52
N ASN A 170 11.85 17.78 13.07
CA ASN A 170 11.54 18.02 14.49
C ASN A 170 11.77 16.79 15.38
N LEU A 171 12.32 15.70 14.82
CA LEU A 171 12.60 14.47 15.56
C LEU A 171 13.70 14.71 16.58
N LYS A 172 13.57 14.16 17.78
CA LYS A 172 14.56 14.28 18.87
C LYS A 172 14.62 12.99 19.69
N ALA A 173 15.73 12.81 20.39
CA ALA A 173 15.87 11.74 21.38
C ALA A 173 14.76 11.85 22.43
N GLY A 174 14.17 10.70 22.80
CA GLY A 174 13.02 10.59 23.69
C GLY A 174 11.67 10.55 22.99
N ASP A 175 11.58 10.87 21.69
CA ASP A 175 10.36 10.65 20.93
C ASP A 175 10.03 9.15 20.87
N VAL A 176 8.73 8.83 20.94
CA VAL A 176 8.25 7.45 21.02
C VAL A 176 7.85 6.94 19.64
N LEU A 177 8.26 5.72 19.34
CA LEU A 177 7.87 5.03 18.11
C LEU A 177 6.58 4.26 18.33
N ILE A 178 5.61 4.51 17.46
CA ILE A 178 4.34 3.79 17.41
C ILE A 178 4.25 3.07 16.07
N GLY A 179 4.08 1.75 16.12
CA GLY A 179 3.88 0.90 14.95
C GLY A 179 2.40 0.61 14.73
N MET A 180 1.96 0.54 13.47
CA MET A 180 0.63 0.09 13.08
C MET A 180 0.72 -1.28 12.44
N ALA A 181 -0.15 -2.21 12.89
CA ALA A 181 -0.17 -3.59 12.41
C ALA A 181 -0.29 -3.69 10.89
N SER A 182 0.45 -4.60 10.29
CA SER A 182 0.22 -5.03 8.92
C SER A 182 -0.91 -6.07 8.83
N SER A 183 -1.41 -6.30 7.64
CA SER A 183 -2.37 -7.38 7.33
C SER A 183 -1.68 -8.71 6.96
N GLY A 184 -0.37 -8.76 7.00
CA GLY A 184 0.48 -9.84 6.54
C GLY A 184 1.67 -9.32 5.75
N VAL A 185 2.06 -10.03 4.70
CA VAL A 185 3.26 -9.72 3.90
C VAL A 185 3.13 -8.39 3.13
N HIS A 186 1.91 -7.91 2.90
CA HIS A 186 1.60 -6.77 2.03
C HIS A 186 1.96 -7.06 0.56
N SER A 187 2.73 -6.18 -0.11
CA SER A 187 3.09 -6.35 -1.53
C SER A 187 4.60 -6.42 -1.76
N ASN A 188 5.40 -6.62 -0.71
CA ASN A 188 6.85 -6.61 -0.80
C ASN A 188 7.44 -7.99 -0.47
N GLY A 189 8.61 -8.29 -1.04
CA GLY A 189 9.32 -9.55 -0.80
C GLY A 189 8.77 -10.75 -1.56
N PHE A 190 7.82 -10.59 -2.47
CA PHE A 190 7.14 -11.71 -3.16
C PHE A 190 8.05 -12.48 -4.13
N SER A 191 9.16 -11.93 -4.59
CA SER A 191 10.17 -12.69 -5.32
C SER A 191 10.81 -13.76 -4.43
N LEU A 192 11.03 -13.46 -3.13
CA LEU A 192 11.51 -14.42 -2.15
C LEU A 192 10.42 -15.41 -1.75
N VAL A 193 9.20 -14.91 -1.45
CA VAL A 193 8.03 -15.77 -1.16
C VAL A 193 7.84 -16.84 -2.22
N ARG A 194 7.94 -16.48 -3.50
CA ARG A 194 7.81 -17.41 -4.64
C ARG A 194 8.97 -18.39 -4.81
N LYS A 195 10.08 -18.18 -4.14
CA LYS A 195 11.18 -19.14 -4.06
C LYS A 195 11.05 -20.08 -2.87
N VAL A 196 10.49 -19.59 -1.77
CA VAL A 196 10.24 -20.37 -0.57
C VAL A 196 9.11 -21.36 -0.78
N PHE A 197 7.99 -20.86 -1.34
CA PHE A 197 6.82 -21.67 -1.61
C PHE A 197 6.73 -22.00 -3.11
N ASP A 198 6.41 -23.23 -3.43
CA ASP A 198 6.02 -23.61 -4.79
C ASP A 198 4.64 -22.99 -5.08
N ILE A 199 4.59 -22.01 -5.99
CA ILE A 199 3.38 -21.24 -6.29
C ILE A 199 2.54 -21.99 -7.33
N THR A 200 1.88 -23.03 -6.87
CA THR A 200 0.87 -23.80 -7.61
C THR A 200 -0.50 -23.64 -6.95
N LYS A 201 -1.57 -23.93 -7.70
CA LYS A 201 -2.92 -23.89 -7.13
C LYS A 201 -3.04 -24.81 -5.92
N GLU A 202 -2.45 -26.02 -6.00
CA GLU A 202 -2.50 -27.02 -4.93
C GLU A 202 -1.79 -26.50 -3.66
N SER A 203 -0.60 -25.93 -3.79
CA SER A 203 0.13 -25.41 -2.63
C SER A 203 -0.59 -24.21 -1.99
N LEU A 204 -1.16 -23.32 -2.82
CA LEU A 204 -1.87 -22.15 -2.34
C LEU A 204 -3.23 -22.51 -1.70
N ASP A 205 -3.89 -23.56 -2.15
CA ASP A 205 -5.15 -24.07 -1.55
C ASP A 205 -4.90 -24.89 -0.27
N THR A 206 -3.62 -25.20 0.07
CA THR A 206 -3.28 -25.97 1.28
C THR A 206 -3.56 -25.16 2.53
N TYR A 207 -4.37 -25.72 3.44
CA TYR A 207 -4.67 -25.12 4.75
C TYR A 207 -3.57 -25.43 5.76
N TYR A 208 -3.19 -24.42 6.54
CA TYR A 208 -2.21 -24.52 7.63
C TYR A 208 -2.84 -24.10 8.95
N GLU A 209 -2.80 -24.98 9.96
CA GLU A 209 -3.37 -24.69 11.29
C GLU A 209 -2.72 -23.46 11.93
N GLU A 210 -1.39 -23.31 11.78
CA GLU A 210 -0.64 -22.17 12.31
C GLU A 210 -1.03 -20.82 11.67
N LEU A 211 -1.54 -20.83 10.42
CA LEU A 211 -2.04 -19.65 9.74
C LEU A 211 -3.53 -19.40 9.99
N GLY A 212 -4.27 -20.45 10.39
CA GLY A 212 -5.73 -20.42 10.51
C GLY A 212 -6.47 -20.26 9.18
N THR A 213 -5.75 -20.41 8.05
CA THR A 213 -6.28 -20.23 6.69
C THR A 213 -5.41 -20.97 5.66
N THR A 214 -5.75 -20.88 4.37
CA THR A 214 -4.90 -21.40 3.31
C THR A 214 -3.67 -20.52 3.10
N LEU A 215 -2.60 -21.10 2.54
CA LEU A 215 -1.38 -20.36 2.22
C LEU A 215 -1.68 -19.19 1.26
N GLY A 216 -2.51 -19.44 0.25
CA GLY A 216 -2.87 -18.41 -0.73
C GLY A 216 -3.65 -17.25 -0.11
N GLU A 217 -4.61 -17.52 0.78
CA GLU A 217 -5.35 -16.47 1.48
C GLU A 217 -4.45 -15.63 2.39
N ALA A 218 -3.53 -16.27 3.13
CA ALA A 218 -2.56 -15.56 3.95
C ALA A 218 -1.63 -14.68 3.12
N LEU A 219 -1.16 -15.16 1.96
CA LEU A 219 -0.26 -14.41 1.08
C LEU A 219 -0.97 -13.35 0.23
N LEU A 220 -2.24 -13.58 -0.16
CA LEU A 220 -3.05 -12.60 -0.91
C LEU A 220 -3.77 -11.59 -0.02
N ALA A 221 -3.64 -11.66 1.31
CA ALA A 221 -4.16 -10.62 2.18
C ALA A 221 -3.74 -9.24 1.65
N PRO A 222 -4.69 -8.33 1.36
CA PRO A 222 -4.36 -7.06 0.74
C PRO A 222 -3.57 -6.17 1.69
N THR A 223 -2.69 -5.35 1.13
CA THR A 223 -1.92 -4.33 1.86
C THR A 223 -2.86 -3.39 2.59
N ARG A 224 -2.59 -3.15 3.88
CA ARG A 224 -3.38 -2.23 4.69
C ARG A 224 -3.17 -0.79 4.25
N ILE A 225 -4.24 -0.02 4.22
CA ILE A 225 -4.24 1.41 3.90
C ILE A 225 -4.33 2.22 5.20
N TYR A 226 -3.31 3.02 5.51
CA TYR A 226 -3.16 3.75 6.77
C TYR A 226 -3.65 5.21 6.71
N VAL A 227 -4.18 5.65 5.57
CA VAL A 227 -4.63 7.03 5.34
C VAL A 227 -5.62 7.50 6.40
N LYS A 228 -6.61 6.68 6.76
CA LYS A 228 -7.62 7.03 7.79
C LYS A 228 -6.99 7.16 9.17
N ALA A 229 -6.03 6.31 9.52
CA ALA A 229 -5.35 6.36 10.81
C ALA A 229 -4.53 7.66 10.94
N LEU A 230 -3.72 8.01 9.93
CA LEU A 230 -2.95 9.24 9.93
C LEU A 230 -3.85 10.50 9.94
N LYS A 231 -4.95 10.48 9.20
CA LYS A 231 -5.97 11.55 9.25
C LYS A 231 -6.62 11.66 10.63
N SER A 232 -6.89 10.53 11.29
CA SER A 232 -7.44 10.51 12.66
C SER A 232 -6.45 11.11 13.68
N ILE A 233 -5.17 10.79 13.58
CA ILE A 233 -4.10 11.37 14.42
C ILE A 233 -4.04 12.89 14.24
N LYS A 234 -4.02 13.36 12.98
CA LYS A 234 -4.05 14.79 12.64
C LYS A 234 -5.28 15.49 13.25
N ASN A 235 -6.47 14.90 13.07
CA ASN A 235 -7.73 15.44 13.61
C ASN A 235 -7.77 15.46 15.14
N ALA A 236 -7.05 14.56 15.80
CA ALA A 236 -6.85 14.59 17.25
C ALA A 236 -5.89 15.72 17.68
N GLY A 237 -5.27 16.45 16.77
CA GLY A 237 -4.34 17.54 17.05
C GLY A 237 -2.96 17.04 17.53
N VAL A 238 -2.56 15.84 17.10
CA VAL A 238 -1.21 15.30 17.34
C VAL A 238 -0.32 15.63 16.16
N THR A 239 0.91 16.04 16.46
CA THR A 239 1.95 16.24 15.46
C THR A 239 2.77 14.97 15.29
N VAL A 240 2.63 14.30 14.15
CA VAL A 240 3.52 13.22 13.73
C VAL A 240 4.84 13.86 13.25
N LYS A 241 5.94 13.58 13.93
CA LYS A 241 7.24 14.19 13.62
C LYS A 241 7.96 13.49 12.48
N ALA A 242 7.83 12.18 12.43
CA ALA A 242 8.43 11.32 11.40
C ALA A 242 7.52 10.13 11.16
N CYS A 243 7.53 9.60 9.94
CA CYS A 243 6.75 8.44 9.56
C CYS A 243 7.51 7.61 8.54
N SER A 244 7.39 6.30 8.62
CA SER A 244 8.00 5.34 7.71
C SER A 244 6.97 4.31 7.27
N HIS A 245 6.73 4.21 5.97
CA HIS A 245 6.00 3.11 5.35
C HIS A 245 6.95 1.93 5.17
N ILE A 246 6.67 0.80 5.82
CA ILE A 246 7.54 -0.37 5.80
C ILE A 246 7.25 -1.22 4.58
N THR A 247 8.06 -1.04 3.55
CA THR A 247 7.97 -1.71 2.24
C THR A 247 9.18 -2.60 2.00
N GLY A 248 9.59 -2.80 0.74
CA GLY A 248 10.81 -3.53 0.38
C GLY A 248 12.04 -2.92 1.06
N GLY A 249 12.96 -3.76 1.54
CA GLY A 249 14.06 -3.35 2.40
C GLY A 249 13.74 -3.38 3.90
N GLY A 250 12.47 -3.67 4.26
CA GLY A 250 12.05 -3.90 5.65
C GLY A 250 12.38 -2.76 6.59
N PHE A 251 12.72 -3.10 7.84
CA PHE A 251 13.02 -2.11 8.88
C PHE A 251 14.35 -1.39 8.63
N TYR A 252 15.36 -2.14 8.19
CA TYR A 252 16.72 -1.61 8.06
C TYR A 252 16.88 -0.53 6.99
N GLU A 253 16.08 -0.58 5.91
CA GLU A 253 16.14 0.41 4.85
C GLU A 253 15.09 1.51 4.99
N ASN A 254 13.88 1.20 5.52
CA ASN A 254 12.80 2.18 5.56
C ASN A 254 12.83 3.07 6.81
N ILE A 255 13.09 2.52 8.01
CA ILE A 255 13.11 3.33 9.23
C ILE A 255 14.15 4.45 9.17
N PRO A 256 15.40 4.24 8.72
CA PRO A 256 16.38 5.31 8.61
C PRO A 256 15.96 6.47 7.68
N ARG A 257 15.07 6.23 6.71
CA ARG A 257 14.60 7.30 5.79
C ARG A 257 13.82 8.40 6.49
N MET A 258 13.13 8.08 7.60
CA MET A 258 12.36 9.06 8.37
C MET A 258 13.24 9.83 9.40
N LEU A 259 14.47 9.40 9.64
CA LEU A 259 15.37 9.98 10.64
C LEU A 259 16.14 11.18 10.08
N LYS A 260 16.49 12.12 10.96
CA LYS A 260 17.49 13.15 10.68
C LYS A 260 18.86 12.76 11.25
N ASP A 261 19.90 13.47 10.84
CA ASP A 261 21.25 13.27 11.38
C ASP A 261 21.28 13.48 12.89
N GLY A 262 22.03 12.63 13.60
CA GLY A 262 22.13 12.64 15.05
C GLY A 262 20.99 11.90 15.77
N THR A 263 20.10 11.25 15.03
CA THR A 263 19.02 10.44 15.61
C THR A 263 19.10 8.97 15.17
N HIS A 264 18.78 8.08 16.08
CA HIS A 264 18.80 6.63 15.90
C HIS A 264 17.49 6.03 16.40
N ALA A 265 16.91 5.08 15.67
CA ALA A 265 15.71 4.37 16.09
C ALA A 265 16.07 3.08 16.84
N VAL A 266 15.45 2.86 18.00
CA VAL A 266 15.53 1.59 18.74
C VAL A 266 14.15 0.98 18.74
N VAL A 267 14.02 -0.22 18.17
CA VAL A 267 12.74 -0.95 18.05
C VAL A 267 12.80 -2.25 18.83
N GLU A 268 11.82 -2.46 19.70
CA GLU A 268 11.66 -3.65 20.53
C GLU A 268 10.83 -4.70 19.78
N LYS A 269 11.47 -5.80 19.35
CA LYS A 269 10.84 -6.86 18.52
C LYS A 269 9.65 -7.55 19.21
N ASP A 270 9.69 -7.71 20.53
CA ASP A 270 8.66 -8.40 21.28
C ASP A 270 7.49 -7.50 21.71
N SER A 271 7.50 -6.21 21.29
CA SER A 271 6.49 -5.23 21.69
C SER A 271 5.16 -5.32 20.92
N TYR A 272 5.09 -6.14 19.89
CA TYR A 272 3.92 -6.33 19.01
C TYR A 272 3.81 -7.76 18.49
N PRO A 273 2.61 -8.23 18.12
CA PRO A 273 2.45 -9.57 17.58
C PRO A 273 2.94 -9.64 16.13
N VAL A 274 3.83 -10.58 15.84
CA VAL A 274 4.27 -10.89 14.47
C VAL A 274 3.32 -11.94 13.88
N PRO A 275 2.68 -11.67 12.72
CA PRO A 275 1.79 -12.63 12.06
C PRO A 275 2.49 -13.96 11.74
N PRO A 276 1.80 -15.11 11.93
CA PRO A 276 2.40 -16.45 11.78
C PRO A 276 3.03 -16.74 10.41
N ILE A 277 2.59 -16.07 9.36
CA ILE A 277 3.13 -16.21 8.00
C ILE A 277 4.64 -15.90 7.95
N PHE A 278 5.13 -14.97 8.78
CA PHE A 278 6.56 -14.62 8.81
C PHE A 278 7.39 -15.75 9.46
N ALA A 279 6.89 -16.38 10.53
CA ALA A 279 7.55 -17.55 11.12
C ALA A 279 7.59 -18.72 10.14
N LYS A 280 6.51 -18.92 9.37
CA LYS A 280 6.47 -19.93 8.32
C LYS A 280 7.45 -19.64 7.19
N LEU A 281 7.53 -18.40 6.72
CA LEU A 281 8.49 -17.97 5.70
C LEU A 281 9.94 -18.18 6.17
N ALA A 282 10.26 -17.78 7.40
CA ALA A 282 11.59 -17.96 7.98
C ALA A 282 11.97 -19.43 8.06
N LYS A 283 11.05 -20.28 8.56
CA LYS A 283 11.28 -21.71 8.74
C LYS A 283 11.44 -22.45 7.41
N ASP A 284 10.47 -22.29 6.50
CA ASP A 284 10.42 -23.06 5.26
C ASP A 284 11.47 -22.57 4.24
N GLY A 285 11.87 -21.29 4.33
CA GLY A 285 12.91 -20.69 3.50
C GLY A 285 14.30 -20.73 4.12
N GLU A 286 14.45 -21.24 5.36
CA GLU A 286 15.72 -21.20 6.13
C GLU A 286 16.31 -19.77 6.14
N ILE A 287 15.43 -18.74 6.33
CA ILE A 287 15.83 -17.35 6.23
C ILE A 287 16.24 -16.84 7.62
N GLU A 288 17.45 -16.31 7.69
CA GLU A 288 18.00 -15.67 8.89
C GLU A 288 17.14 -14.49 9.34
N GLU A 289 16.99 -14.29 10.67
CA GLU A 289 16.18 -13.24 11.26
C GLU A 289 16.50 -11.84 10.69
N GLN A 290 17.78 -11.52 10.58
CA GLN A 290 18.22 -10.24 10.02
C GLN A 290 17.69 -10.04 8.59
N MET A 291 17.71 -11.08 7.77
CA MET A 291 17.21 -11.02 6.40
C MET A 291 15.68 -10.89 6.37
N MET A 292 14.96 -11.52 7.32
CA MET A 292 13.51 -11.34 7.46
C MET A 292 13.17 -9.88 7.70
N TYR A 293 13.84 -9.21 8.65
CA TYR A 293 13.66 -7.78 8.93
C TYR A 293 14.22 -6.83 7.84
N ASN A 294 15.09 -7.32 6.96
CA ASN A 294 15.59 -6.58 5.80
C ASN A 294 14.71 -6.75 4.55
N THR A 295 13.78 -7.70 4.55
CA THR A 295 12.94 -7.99 3.38
C THR A 295 11.47 -7.66 3.62
N PHE A 296 10.97 -7.97 4.82
CA PHE A 296 9.54 -7.94 5.14
C PHE A 296 9.20 -6.90 6.22
N ASN A 297 7.92 -6.57 6.30
CA ASN A 297 7.38 -5.65 7.30
C ASN A 297 7.27 -6.27 8.72
N MET A 298 7.48 -7.56 8.87
CA MET A 298 7.45 -8.32 10.12
C MET A 298 6.27 -8.01 11.06
N GLY A 299 5.12 -7.62 10.50
CA GLY A 299 3.91 -7.33 11.26
C GLY A 299 3.59 -5.84 11.46
N LEU A 300 4.48 -4.94 11.08
CA LEU A 300 4.26 -3.50 11.13
C LEU A 300 4.38 -2.89 9.73
N GLY A 301 3.26 -2.38 9.19
CA GLY A 301 3.28 -1.78 7.86
C GLY A 301 3.60 -0.28 7.87
N MET A 302 3.45 0.39 9.03
CA MET A 302 3.82 1.79 9.19
C MET A 302 4.31 2.05 10.61
N ILE A 303 5.36 2.85 10.74
CA ILE A 303 5.93 3.28 12.02
C ILE A 303 6.01 4.80 12.01
N LEU A 304 5.58 5.43 13.09
CA LEU A 304 5.62 6.89 13.27
C LEU A 304 6.23 7.28 14.61
N ALA A 305 6.73 8.52 14.69
CA ALA A 305 7.30 9.09 15.91
C ALA A 305 6.50 10.29 16.37
N VAL A 306 6.19 10.32 17.70
CA VAL A 306 5.47 11.39 18.38
C VAL A 306 6.15 11.80 19.66
N ASP A 307 5.77 12.95 20.23
CA ASP A 307 6.17 13.32 21.59
C ASP A 307 5.62 12.31 22.62
N PRO A 308 6.35 12.04 23.72
CA PRO A 308 5.89 11.11 24.76
C PRO A 308 4.50 11.46 25.36
N GLU A 309 4.17 12.75 25.43
CA GLU A 309 2.89 13.24 25.95
C GLU A 309 1.71 12.96 24.99
N ASP A 310 1.97 12.72 23.71
CA ASP A 310 0.95 12.45 22.70
C ASP A 310 0.71 10.94 22.45
N VAL A 311 1.42 10.04 23.10
CA VAL A 311 1.38 8.59 22.88
C VAL A 311 -0.04 8.04 22.99
N GLU A 312 -0.69 8.22 24.14
CA GLU A 312 -2.04 7.67 24.38
C GLU A 312 -3.06 8.23 23.39
N LYS A 313 -2.98 9.53 23.13
CA LYS A 313 -3.86 10.22 22.17
C LYS A 313 -3.68 9.70 20.73
N THR A 314 -2.44 9.40 20.36
CA THR A 314 -2.09 8.79 19.08
C THR A 314 -2.64 7.36 18.98
N MET A 315 -2.41 6.55 20.03
CA MET A 315 -2.92 5.19 20.10
C MET A 315 -4.45 5.14 19.98
N ASP A 316 -5.14 6.03 20.68
CA ASP A 316 -6.61 6.11 20.63
C ASP A 316 -7.12 6.56 19.25
N ALA A 317 -6.45 7.52 18.62
CA ALA A 317 -6.79 7.97 17.28
C ALA A 317 -6.63 6.85 16.24
N ILE A 318 -5.58 6.03 16.32
CA ILE A 318 -5.35 4.87 15.45
C ILE A 318 -6.43 3.81 15.68
N ARG A 319 -6.76 3.48 16.95
CA ARG A 319 -7.83 2.53 17.29
C ARG A 319 -9.20 2.99 16.78
N ALA A 320 -9.49 4.29 16.88
CA ALA A 320 -10.73 4.88 16.37
C ALA A 320 -10.87 4.78 14.84
N ALA A 321 -9.74 4.74 14.13
CA ALA A 321 -9.70 4.51 12.69
C ALA A 321 -9.84 3.02 12.30
N GLY A 322 -9.84 2.10 13.27
CA GLY A 322 -9.96 0.65 13.05
C GLY A 322 -8.63 -0.07 12.88
N ASP A 323 -7.51 0.58 13.19
CA ASP A 323 -6.17 0.00 13.14
C ASP A 323 -5.66 -0.40 14.55
N ALA A 324 -4.65 -1.28 14.57
CA ALA A 324 -4.04 -1.76 15.81
C ALA A 324 -2.66 -1.10 16.00
N PRO A 325 -2.54 -0.17 16.97
CA PRO A 325 -1.26 0.47 17.29
C PRO A 325 -0.52 -0.25 18.41
N TYR A 326 0.81 -0.15 18.38
CA TYR A 326 1.72 -0.64 19.39
C TYR A 326 2.81 0.39 19.66
N VAL A 327 3.17 0.60 20.94
CA VAL A 327 4.42 1.30 21.26
C VAL A 327 5.55 0.33 21.00
N VAL A 328 6.40 0.66 20.03
CA VAL A 328 7.39 -0.29 19.52
C VAL A 328 8.84 0.13 19.77
N GLY A 329 9.04 1.29 20.40
CA GLY A 329 10.40 1.75 20.71
C GLY A 329 10.48 3.25 20.88
N LYS A 330 11.66 3.78 20.65
CA LYS A 330 11.98 5.20 20.86
C LYS A 330 13.07 5.68 19.93
N ILE A 331 13.23 6.99 19.87
CA ILE A 331 14.37 7.65 19.23
C ILE A 331 15.44 7.94 20.29
N GLU A 332 16.69 7.65 19.97
CA GLU A 332 17.87 7.95 20.77
C GLU A 332 18.82 8.88 20.00
N GLU A 333 19.79 9.48 20.72
CA GLU A 333 20.91 10.12 20.07
C GLU A 333 21.85 9.06 19.48
N GLY A 334 22.32 9.27 18.26
CA GLY A 334 23.23 8.33 17.62
C GLY A 334 23.40 8.56 16.13
N GLU A 335 24.21 7.73 15.52
CA GLU A 335 24.34 7.69 14.06
C GLU A 335 23.00 7.23 13.44
N LYS A 336 22.61 7.84 12.34
CA LYS A 336 21.38 7.54 11.61
C LYS A 336 21.28 6.07 11.26
N GLY A 337 20.30 5.39 11.81
CA GLY A 337 20.13 3.95 11.66
C GLY A 337 19.02 3.38 12.55
N VAL A 338 18.91 2.05 12.59
CA VAL A 338 17.95 1.33 13.43
C VAL A 338 18.63 0.16 14.14
N THR A 339 18.34 0.01 15.43
CA THR A 339 18.68 -1.17 16.22
C THR A 339 17.39 -1.91 16.58
N LEU A 340 17.39 -3.22 16.37
CA LEU A 340 16.31 -4.14 16.78
C LEU A 340 16.76 -4.90 18.04
N CYS A 341 16.00 -4.79 19.13
CA CYS A 341 16.27 -5.43 20.41
C CYS A 341 15.35 -6.62 20.66
#